data_d972866491cca2baab486ac907144e8e
#
_entry.id   d972866491cca2baab486ac907144e8e
#
_cell.length_a   1.000
_cell.length_b   1.000
_cell.length_c   1.000
_cell.angle_alpha   90.00
_cell.angle_beta   90.00
_cell.angle_gamma   90.00
#
_symmetry.space_group_name_H-M   'P 1'
#
loop_
_entity.id
_entity.type
_entity.pdbx_description
1 polymer ?
#
loop_
_entity_poly.entity_id
_entity_poly.type
_entity_poly.pdbx_seq_one_letter_code
_entity_poly.pdbx_strand_id
1 'polypeptide(L)'
;RIAWDEKESKTLYYSLKDIQLFIAGLSMSRLHILQGISGTGKTSLPIAFARAVGGGCEIISVQAGWRDKGDLIGHFNAFEKKFYEQATLQALYKAQCPTYADRPYIIVLDEMNISRPEQYFAEFLSALELDPIKRKLTLMTSSQNNAPELLIDGKGIKIPENVWFVGTANHDETTYEFADKTYDRAHLMTLPRHKHTFEVDKTLGPVTFSFSSLEEAFEEASKKHADTVASIIQEMDDSDFLEVLDNEFNVNWGNRFERHLMRFIPVMLECGSNIGIALDHMLATKVLREGKATGRYDTDGENIDNLIEALESFWENCTSLKGKPEACLKLLNQELKKKSQT
;
A
#
# COMPACT_ATOMS: atom_id res chain seq x y z
N ARG A 1 3.60 -21.60 0.08
CA ARG A 1 2.45 -21.21 0.93
C ARG A 1 1.52 -20.25 0.21
N ILE A 2 2.03 -19.18 -0.37
CA ILE A 2 1.23 -18.20 -1.11
C ILE A 2 0.79 -18.73 -2.48
N ALA A 3 1.62 -19.54 -3.11
CA ALA A 3 1.42 -20.03 -4.46
C ALA A 3 0.25 -21.01 -4.66
N TRP A 4 -0.43 -21.43 -3.60
CA TRP A 4 -1.50 -22.40 -3.67
C TRP A 4 -2.77 -21.94 -2.98
N ASP A 5 -3.89 -21.99 -3.68
CA ASP A 5 -5.22 -21.76 -3.13
C ASP A 5 -5.93 -23.11 -2.87
N GLU A 6 -6.07 -23.49 -1.60
CA GLU A 6 -6.69 -24.75 -1.22
C GLU A 6 -8.20 -24.80 -1.50
N LYS A 7 -8.90 -23.65 -1.41
CA LYS A 7 -10.35 -23.61 -1.63
C LYS A 7 -10.70 -23.87 -3.08
N GLU A 8 -9.92 -23.26 -3.98
CA GLU A 8 -10.18 -23.36 -5.43
C GLU A 8 -9.28 -24.39 -6.10
N SER A 9 -8.40 -25.05 -5.36
CA SER A 9 -7.45 -26.06 -5.85
C SER A 9 -6.68 -25.55 -7.08
N LYS A 10 -6.24 -24.29 -7.03
CA LYS A 10 -5.51 -23.64 -8.13
C LYS A 10 -4.20 -23.05 -7.69
N THR A 11 -3.27 -22.97 -8.62
CA THR A 11 -1.99 -22.29 -8.46
C THR A 11 -2.18 -20.78 -8.58
N LEU A 12 -1.62 -20.03 -7.62
CA LEU A 12 -1.50 -18.58 -7.65
C LEU A 12 -0.06 -18.23 -7.98
N TYR A 13 0.17 -17.57 -9.11
CA TYR A 13 1.51 -17.17 -9.50
C TYR A 13 1.77 -15.71 -9.11
N TYR A 14 2.79 -15.51 -8.30
CA TYR A 14 3.40 -14.21 -8.03
C TYR A 14 4.91 -14.36 -8.16
N SER A 15 5.57 -13.38 -8.78
CA SER A 15 7.03 -13.38 -8.82
C SER A 15 7.61 -13.17 -7.42
N LEU A 16 8.88 -13.55 -7.23
CA LEU A 16 9.56 -13.25 -5.96
C LEU A 16 9.54 -11.75 -5.65
N LYS A 17 9.75 -10.92 -6.67
CA LYS A 17 9.69 -9.46 -6.57
C LYS A 17 8.32 -8.99 -6.07
N ASP A 18 7.21 -9.55 -6.57
CA ASP A 18 5.86 -9.17 -6.11
C ASP A 18 5.68 -9.45 -4.62
N ILE A 19 6.16 -10.61 -4.15
CA ILE A 19 6.08 -10.97 -2.73
C ILE A 19 6.98 -10.06 -1.87
N GLN A 20 8.19 -9.77 -2.32
CA GLN A 20 9.11 -8.86 -1.62
C GLN A 20 8.52 -7.46 -1.49
N LEU A 21 7.99 -6.90 -2.58
CA LEU A 21 7.32 -5.59 -2.59
C LEU A 21 6.10 -5.57 -1.66
N PHE A 22 5.30 -6.63 -1.67
CA PHE A 22 4.11 -6.73 -0.81
C PHE A 22 4.51 -6.73 0.67
N ILE A 23 5.48 -7.56 1.07
CA ILE A 23 5.95 -7.65 2.46
C ILE A 23 6.59 -6.33 2.90
N ALA A 24 7.47 -5.74 2.08
CA ALA A 24 8.09 -4.45 2.39
C ALA A 24 7.04 -3.32 2.50
N GLY A 25 6.00 -3.36 1.68
CA GLY A 25 4.88 -2.44 1.80
C GLY A 25 4.16 -2.54 3.15
N LEU A 26 4.01 -3.74 3.74
CA LEU A 26 3.40 -3.92 5.07
C LEU A 26 4.19 -3.21 6.17
N SER A 27 5.51 -3.16 6.09
CA SER A 27 6.34 -2.42 7.04
C SER A 27 6.20 -0.90 6.91
N MET A 28 5.95 -0.42 5.68
CA MET A 28 5.91 1.00 5.34
C MET A 28 4.57 1.64 5.68
N SER A 29 3.45 0.98 5.38
CA SER A 29 2.11 1.57 5.48
C SER A 29 1.05 0.56 5.91
N ARG A 30 0.05 1.05 6.62
CA ARG A 30 -1.17 0.27 6.95
C ARG A 30 -2.23 0.31 5.83
N LEU A 31 -1.97 1.04 4.76
CA LEU A 31 -2.80 1.07 3.56
C LEU A 31 -1.99 0.65 2.34
N HIS A 32 -2.47 -0.38 1.66
CA HIS A 32 -1.94 -0.85 0.38
C HIS A 32 -2.97 -0.64 -0.72
N ILE A 33 -2.51 -0.38 -1.94
CA ILE A 33 -3.34 -0.35 -3.14
C ILE A 33 -2.70 -1.26 -4.17
N LEU A 34 -3.39 -2.34 -4.50
CA LEU A 34 -3.00 -3.29 -5.53
C LEU A 34 -3.73 -2.96 -6.82
N GLN A 35 -2.99 -2.46 -7.80
CA GLN A 35 -3.51 -2.07 -9.12
C GLN A 35 -3.21 -3.14 -10.18
N GLY A 36 -3.93 -3.10 -11.27
CA GLY A 36 -3.71 -3.95 -12.43
C GLY A 36 -4.99 -4.34 -13.13
N ILE A 37 -4.85 -4.99 -14.28
CA ILE A 37 -6.00 -5.51 -15.04
C ILE A 37 -6.74 -6.59 -14.25
N SER A 38 -7.99 -6.85 -14.62
CA SER A 38 -8.78 -7.90 -13.96
C SER A 38 -8.10 -9.28 -14.13
N GLY A 39 -8.19 -10.11 -13.08
CA GLY A 39 -7.64 -11.46 -13.09
C GLY A 39 -6.13 -11.59 -12.81
N THR A 40 -5.44 -10.52 -12.38
CA THR A 40 -4.01 -10.59 -12.00
C THR A 40 -3.74 -11.05 -10.57
N GLY A 41 -4.78 -11.42 -9.82
CA GLY A 41 -4.63 -11.93 -8.45
C GLY A 41 -4.58 -10.87 -7.37
N LYS A 42 -5.03 -9.62 -7.64
CA LYS A 42 -5.02 -8.51 -6.67
C LYS A 42 -5.71 -8.87 -5.35
N THR A 43 -6.90 -9.45 -5.43
CA THR A 43 -7.66 -9.88 -4.25
C THR A 43 -7.08 -11.15 -3.62
N SER A 44 -6.52 -12.04 -4.44
CA SER A 44 -5.97 -13.32 -3.97
C SER A 44 -4.67 -13.17 -3.18
N LEU A 45 -3.80 -12.19 -3.48
CA LEU A 45 -2.51 -11.99 -2.82
C LEU A 45 -2.65 -11.74 -1.30
N PRO A 46 -3.42 -10.75 -0.84
CA PRO A 46 -3.60 -10.49 0.59
C PRO A 46 -4.25 -11.66 1.34
N ILE A 47 -5.19 -12.35 0.70
CA ILE A 47 -5.84 -13.54 1.27
C ILE A 47 -4.81 -14.67 1.45
N ALA A 48 -4.02 -14.94 0.39
CA ALA A 48 -2.99 -15.97 0.43
C ALA A 48 -1.89 -15.65 1.46
N PHE A 49 -1.51 -14.38 1.59
CA PHE A 49 -0.58 -13.91 2.62
C PHE A 49 -1.15 -14.15 4.02
N ALA A 50 -2.35 -13.67 4.33
CA ALA A 50 -2.97 -13.84 5.64
C ALA A 50 -3.06 -15.33 6.01
N ARG A 51 -3.50 -16.19 5.08
CA ARG A 51 -3.50 -17.64 5.27
C ARG A 51 -2.09 -18.19 5.53
N ALA A 52 -1.09 -17.75 4.75
CA ALA A 52 0.27 -18.26 4.86
C ALA A 52 0.92 -17.99 6.23
N VAL A 53 0.56 -16.88 6.87
CA VAL A 53 1.09 -16.46 8.19
C VAL A 53 0.17 -16.81 9.37
N GLY A 54 -0.95 -17.48 9.12
CA GLY A 54 -1.94 -17.81 10.16
C GLY A 54 -2.70 -16.60 10.70
N GLY A 55 -2.81 -15.55 9.90
CA GLY A 55 -3.53 -14.32 10.20
C GLY A 55 -5.03 -14.37 9.88
N GLY A 56 -5.72 -13.26 10.13
CA GLY A 56 -7.10 -13.02 9.74
C GLY A 56 -7.22 -12.31 8.41
N CYS A 57 -8.31 -12.54 7.69
CA CYS A 57 -8.63 -11.81 6.47
C CYS A 57 -10.14 -11.64 6.34
N GLU A 58 -10.58 -10.44 5.97
CA GLU A 58 -11.97 -10.13 5.64
C GLU A 58 -12.02 -9.37 4.30
N ILE A 59 -12.97 -9.73 3.44
CA ILE A 59 -13.14 -9.11 2.13
C ILE A 59 -14.40 -8.25 2.15
N ILE A 60 -14.25 -6.97 1.83
CA ILE A 60 -15.31 -5.98 1.79
C ILE A 60 -15.45 -5.51 0.36
N SER A 61 -16.56 -5.85 -0.29
CA SER A 61 -16.86 -5.36 -1.64
C SER A 61 -17.35 -3.91 -1.58
N VAL A 62 -16.56 -2.99 -2.12
CA VAL A 62 -16.92 -1.57 -2.18
C VAL A 62 -18.03 -1.38 -3.22
N GLN A 63 -18.99 -0.52 -2.92
CA GLN A 63 -20.11 -0.25 -3.81
C GLN A 63 -20.01 1.15 -4.42
N ALA A 64 -20.40 1.31 -5.67
CA ALA A 64 -20.35 2.57 -6.40
C ALA A 64 -21.12 3.73 -5.75
N GLY A 65 -22.09 3.42 -4.90
CA GLY A 65 -22.88 4.41 -4.16
C GLY A 65 -22.25 4.95 -2.88
N TRP A 66 -21.12 4.42 -2.43
CA TRP A 66 -20.52 4.83 -1.16
C TRP A 66 -20.01 6.26 -1.18
N ARG A 67 -20.37 7.05 -0.15
CA ARG A 67 -20.07 8.48 -0.07
C ARG A 67 -19.46 8.91 1.27
N ASP A 68 -19.72 8.18 2.33
CA ASP A 68 -19.26 8.54 3.65
C ASP A 68 -18.84 7.32 4.49
N LYS A 69 -18.31 7.60 5.66
CA LYS A 69 -17.86 6.57 6.59
C LYS A 69 -18.97 5.57 6.98
N GLY A 70 -20.22 6.02 7.02
CA GLY A 70 -21.35 5.18 7.41
C GLY A 70 -21.57 4.02 6.43
N ASP A 71 -21.29 4.24 5.14
CA ASP A 71 -21.37 3.19 4.14
C ASP A 71 -20.36 2.05 4.42
N LEU A 72 -19.20 2.41 4.97
CA LEU A 72 -18.11 1.46 5.25
C LEU A 72 -18.23 0.76 6.61
N ILE A 73 -18.63 1.49 7.68
CA ILE A 73 -18.63 0.97 9.05
C ILE A 73 -20.02 0.81 9.66
N GLY A 74 -21.03 1.42 9.06
CA GLY A 74 -22.39 1.43 9.58
C GLY A 74 -22.80 2.78 10.19
N HIS A 75 -24.05 2.86 10.63
CA HIS A 75 -24.64 4.08 11.14
C HIS A 75 -25.56 3.82 12.34
N PHE A 76 -25.71 4.83 13.19
CA PHE A 76 -26.63 4.80 14.33
C PHE A 76 -28.01 5.30 13.91
N ASN A 77 -29.02 4.47 14.09
CA ASN A 77 -30.42 4.87 13.93
C ASN A 77 -30.95 5.43 15.26
N ALA A 78 -31.19 6.74 15.29
CA ALA A 78 -31.66 7.44 16.50
C ALA A 78 -33.06 7.06 16.93
N PHE A 79 -33.94 6.65 16.00
CA PHE A 79 -35.32 6.24 16.31
C PHE A 79 -35.35 4.88 17.00
N GLU A 80 -34.59 3.93 16.49
CA GLU A 80 -34.52 2.58 17.04
C GLU A 80 -33.49 2.45 18.17
N LYS A 81 -32.68 3.51 18.37
CA LYS A 81 -31.54 3.51 19.31
C LYS A 81 -30.60 2.34 19.09
N LYS A 82 -30.41 1.98 17.83
CA LYS A 82 -29.60 0.84 17.41
C LYS A 82 -28.53 1.25 16.40
N PHE A 83 -27.33 0.69 16.53
CA PHE A 83 -26.29 0.80 15.52
C PHE A 83 -26.43 -0.35 14.51
N TYR A 84 -26.40 -0.03 13.22
CA TYR A 84 -26.39 -0.97 12.11
C TYR A 84 -24.97 -1.06 11.59
N GLU A 85 -24.25 -2.08 12.04
CA GLU A 85 -22.87 -2.29 11.69
C GLU A 85 -22.71 -2.85 10.29
N GLN A 86 -21.61 -2.46 9.63
CA GLN A 86 -21.12 -3.07 8.39
C GLN A 86 -19.97 -4.06 8.69
N ALA A 87 -19.65 -4.90 7.70
CA ALA A 87 -18.62 -5.94 7.82
C ALA A 87 -17.24 -5.39 8.22
N THR A 88 -16.90 -4.16 7.80
CA THR A 88 -15.64 -3.51 8.20
C THR A 88 -15.56 -3.26 9.70
N LEU A 89 -16.67 -2.80 10.33
CA LEU A 89 -16.71 -2.61 11.78
C LEU A 89 -16.58 -3.93 12.52
N GLN A 90 -17.26 -4.97 12.05
CA GLN A 90 -17.15 -6.32 12.59
C GLN A 90 -15.71 -6.86 12.48
N ALA A 91 -15.03 -6.63 11.34
CA ALA A 91 -13.65 -7.02 11.14
C ALA A 91 -12.69 -6.30 12.10
N LEU A 92 -12.86 -4.97 12.29
CA LEU A 92 -12.08 -4.20 13.26
C LEU A 92 -12.29 -4.67 14.71
N TYR A 93 -13.53 -5.00 15.05
CA TYR A 93 -13.85 -5.57 16.37
C TYR A 93 -13.18 -6.95 16.55
N LYS A 94 -13.33 -7.82 15.56
CA LYS A 94 -12.76 -9.18 15.54
C LYS A 94 -11.24 -9.16 15.65
N ALA A 95 -10.56 -8.21 14.97
CA ALA A 95 -9.11 -8.06 15.03
C ALA A 95 -8.59 -7.71 16.43
N GLN A 96 -9.45 -7.16 17.31
CA GLN A 96 -9.13 -6.85 18.71
C GLN A 96 -9.41 -7.99 19.66
N CYS A 97 -10.18 -9.01 19.24
CA CYS A 97 -10.50 -10.16 20.08
C CYS A 97 -9.23 -10.98 20.39
N PRO A 98 -9.13 -11.64 21.56
CA PRO A 98 -7.93 -12.37 22.00
C PRO A 98 -7.36 -13.34 20.97
N THR A 99 -8.23 -13.96 20.16
CA THR A 99 -7.82 -14.89 19.10
C THR A 99 -6.99 -14.24 18.00
N TYR A 100 -7.21 -12.93 17.73
CA TYR A 100 -6.58 -12.20 16.62
C TYR A 100 -5.73 -11.01 17.06
N ALA A 101 -5.78 -10.61 18.32
CA ALA A 101 -5.13 -9.40 18.82
C ALA A 101 -3.61 -9.34 18.53
N ASP A 102 -2.94 -10.51 18.52
CA ASP A 102 -1.53 -10.63 18.15
C ASP A 102 -1.34 -11.47 16.86
N ARG A 103 -2.22 -11.27 15.87
CA ARG A 103 -2.07 -11.87 14.54
C ARG A 103 -2.20 -10.81 13.46
N PRO A 104 -1.45 -10.88 12.34
CA PRO A 104 -1.70 -10.05 11.19
C PRO A 104 -3.16 -10.18 10.74
N TYR A 105 -3.83 -9.05 10.54
CA TYR A 105 -5.22 -9.02 10.10
C TYR A 105 -5.38 -8.13 8.87
N ILE A 106 -5.86 -8.69 7.78
CA ILE A 106 -6.01 -7.99 6.51
C ILE A 106 -7.49 -7.71 6.26
N ILE A 107 -7.81 -6.44 6.02
CA ILE A 107 -9.12 -6.02 5.53
C ILE A 107 -8.96 -5.63 4.07
N VAL A 108 -9.49 -6.45 3.18
CA VAL A 108 -9.45 -6.20 1.72
C VAL A 108 -10.66 -5.35 1.35
N LEU A 109 -10.40 -4.17 0.78
CA LEU A 109 -11.41 -3.32 0.15
C LEU A 109 -11.42 -3.63 -1.36
N ASP A 110 -12.27 -4.56 -1.75
CA ASP A 110 -12.31 -5.02 -3.13
C ASP A 110 -13.01 -4.00 -4.03
N GLU A 111 -12.37 -3.70 -5.17
CA GLU A 111 -12.75 -2.62 -6.10
C GLU A 111 -12.82 -1.25 -5.41
N MET A 112 -11.78 -0.92 -4.60
CA MET A 112 -11.73 0.28 -3.76
C MET A 112 -12.04 1.57 -4.53
N ASN A 113 -11.69 1.65 -5.81
CA ASN A 113 -11.86 2.83 -6.64
C ASN A 113 -13.14 2.85 -7.50
N ILE A 114 -14.10 1.94 -7.29
CA ILE A 114 -15.43 2.02 -7.89
C ILE A 114 -16.26 3.17 -7.29
N SER A 115 -15.89 3.62 -6.10
CA SER A 115 -16.32 4.86 -5.48
C SER A 115 -15.08 5.67 -5.05
N ARG A 116 -15.25 6.90 -4.57
CA ARG A 116 -14.15 7.79 -4.19
C ARG A 116 -13.67 7.50 -2.77
N PRO A 117 -12.51 6.87 -2.57
CA PRO A 117 -12.01 6.55 -1.24
C PRO A 117 -11.78 7.77 -0.36
N GLU A 118 -11.50 8.92 -0.97
CA GLU A 118 -11.33 10.20 -0.27
C GLU A 118 -12.60 10.69 0.41
N GLN A 119 -13.74 10.06 0.15
CA GLN A 119 -15.02 10.32 0.81
C GLN A 119 -15.29 9.26 1.89
N TYR A 120 -15.52 8.01 1.51
CA TYR A 120 -15.92 6.97 2.44
C TYR A 120 -14.79 6.48 3.36
N PHE A 121 -13.53 6.62 2.96
CA PHE A 121 -12.34 6.20 3.71
C PHE A 121 -11.54 7.36 4.33
N ALA A 122 -12.03 8.60 4.24
CA ALA A 122 -11.31 9.81 4.66
C ALA A 122 -10.86 9.79 6.13
N GLU A 123 -11.74 9.37 7.04
CA GLU A 123 -11.41 9.30 8.47
C GLU A 123 -10.36 8.23 8.76
N PHE A 124 -10.38 7.12 8.03
CA PHE A 124 -9.34 6.09 8.11
C PHE A 124 -7.99 6.62 7.63
N LEU A 125 -7.94 7.30 6.47
CA LEU A 125 -6.72 7.92 5.97
C LEU A 125 -6.10 8.86 6.99
N SER A 126 -6.91 9.61 7.72
CA SER A 126 -6.45 10.52 8.76
C SER A 126 -6.02 9.77 10.03
N ALA A 127 -6.80 8.77 10.45
CA ALA A 127 -6.49 8.01 11.65
C ALA A 127 -5.22 7.16 11.52
N LEU A 128 -4.96 6.60 10.33
CA LEU A 128 -3.78 5.75 10.08
C LEU A 128 -2.46 6.53 10.15
N GLU A 129 -2.47 7.87 10.07
CA GLU A 129 -1.28 8.71 10.26
C GLU A 129 -0.99 9.02 11.73
N LEU A 130 -1.95 8.80 12.61
CA LEU A 130 -1.78 9.05 14.02
C LEU A 130 -0.93 7.95 14.68
N ASP A 131 -0.38 8.29 15.83
CA ASP A 131 0.19 7.31 16.75
C ASP A 131 -0.82 6.17 16.99
N PRO A 132 -0.39 4.90 16.99
CA PRO A 132 -1.28 3.74 17.16
C PRO A 132 -2.26 3.83 18.32
N ILE A 133 -1.83 4.40 19.44
CA ILE A 133 -2.68 4.58 20.64
C ILE A 133 -3.85 5.55 20.36
N LYS A 134 -3.66 6.50 19.44
CA LYS A 134 -4.64 7.52 19.08
C LYS A 134 -5.55 7.12 17.90
N ARG A 135 -5.31 5.98 17.28
CA ARG A 135 -6.08 5.49 16.12
C ARG A 135 -7.45 5.02 16.54
N LYS A 136 -8.43 5.88 16.46
CA LYS A 136 -9.84 5.57 16.79
C LYS A 136 -10.79 6.26 15.84
N LEU A 137 -11.95 5.63 15.65
CA LEU A 137 -13.08 6.17 14.91
C LEU A 137 -14.25 6.39 15.85
N THR A 138 -14.93 7.52 15.72
CA THR A 138 -16.18 7.77 16.43
C THR A 138 -17.34 7.17 15.64
N LEU A 139 -18.09 6.29 16.26
CA LEU A 139 -19.24 5.61 15.65
C LEU A 139 -20.53 6.40 15.85
N MET A 140 -20.71 6.97 17.05
CA MET A 140 -21.91 7.72 17.44
C MET A 140 -21.56 8.78 18.48
N THR A 141 -22.45 9.74 18.65
CA THR A 141 -22.24 10.89 19.57
C THR A 141 -22.47 10.55 21.04
N SER A 142 -23.43 9.66 21.32
CA SER A 142 -23.78 9.26 22.69
C SER A 142 -23.34 7.84 23.01
N SER A 143 -22.83 7.63 24.23
CA SER A 143 -22.47 6.30 24.71
C SER A 143 -23.72 5.41 24.84
N GLN A 144 -23.53 4.12 24.54
CA GLN A 144 -24.58 3.11 24.71
C GLN A 144 -24.27 2.28 25.97
N ASN A 145 -25.25 2.14 26.86
CA ASN A 145 -25.07 1.41 28.13
C ASN A 145 -24.78 -0.09 27.93
N ASN A 146 -25.29 -0.67 26.84
CA ASN A 146 -25.09 -2.09 26.48
C ASN A 146 -24.16 -2.26 25.27
N ALA A 147 -23.18 -1.37 25.12
CA ALA A 147 -22.22 -1.48 24.03
C ALA A 147 -21.33 -2.72 24.19
N PRO A 148 -20.87 -3.32 23.07
CA PRO A 148 -19.86 -4.36 23.10
C PRO A 148 -18.58 -3.90 23.83
N GLU A 149 -17.96 -4.81 24.58
CA GLU A 149 -16.88 -4.52 25.55
C GLU A 149 -15.65 -3.81 24.94
N LEU A 150 -15.30 -4.13 23.70
CA LEU A 150 -14.14 -3.53 23.02
C LEU A 150 -14.40 -2.16 22.38
N LEU A 151 -15.61 -1.61 22.51
CA LEU A 151 -15.88 -0.25 22.09
C LEU A 151 -15.35 0.76 23.14
N ILE A 152 -14.68 1.80 22.64
CA ILE A 152 -14.17 2.89 23.47
C ILE A 152 -15.32 3.74 23.95
N ASP A 153 -15.52 3.84 25.26
CA ASP A 153 -16.60 4.62 25.90
C ASP A 153 -17.99 4.29 25.34
N GLY A 154 -18.19 3.07 24.82
CA GLY A 154 -19.45 2.65 24.20
C GLY A 154 -19.86 3.43 22.95
N LYS A 155 -18.96 4.18 22.32
CA LYS A 155 -19.26 5.06 21.18
C LYS A 155 -18.17 5.15 20.11
N GLY A 156 -17.02 4.51 20.31
CA GLY A 156 -15.91 4.53 19.36
C GLY A 156 -15.28 3.16 19.22
N ILE A 157 -14.49 2.98 18.16
CA ILE A 157 -13.70 1.78 17.95
C ILE A 157 -12.25 2.13 17.66
N LYS A 158 -11.31 1.37 18.20
CA LYS A 158 -9.89 1.45 17.85
C LYS A 158 -9.65 0.87 16.46
N ILE A 159 -8.74 1.46 15.70
CA ILE A 159 -8.12 0.80 14.55
C ILE A 159 -6.86 0.13 15.12
N PRO A 160 -6.87 -1.19 15.33
CA PRO A 160 -5.75 -1.87 15.98
C PRO A 160 -4.52 -1.95 15.07
N GLU A 161 -3.35 -2.06 15.69
CA GLU A 161 -2.07 -2.01 14.99
C GLU A 161 -1.84 -3.21 14.06
N ASN A 162 -2.40 -4.35 14.41
CA ASN A 162 -2.32 -5.59 13.65
C ASN A 162 -3.18 -5.60 12.37
N VAL A 163 -3.88 -4.50 12.06
CA VAL A 163 -4.75 -4.38 10.87
C VAL A 163 -4.04 -3.64 9.74
N TRP A 164 -4.06 -4.24 8.56
CA TRP A 164 -3.74 -3.61 7.28
C TRP A 164 -4.98 -3.56 6.39
N PHE A 165 -5.18 -2.42 5.74
CA PHE A 165 -6.16 -2.26 4.68
C PHE A 165 -5.48 -2.48 3.34
N VAL A 166 -6.06 -3.33 2.49
CA VAL A 166 -5.55 -3.60 1.15
C VAL A 166 -6.67 -3.34 0.15
N GLY A 167 -6.60 -2.19 -0.54
CA GLY A 167 -7.52 -1.88 -1.63
C GLY A 167 -7.10 -2.57 -2.92
N THR A 168 -8.04 -3.16 -3.65
CA THR A 168 -7.82 -3.54 -5.04
C THR A 168 -8.37 -2.46 -5.96
N ALA A 169 -7.69 -2.18 -7.06
CA ALA A 169 -8.09 -1.17 -8.02
C ALA A 169 -7.94 -1.68 -9.45
N ASN A 170 -8.95 -1.42 -10.26
CA ASN A 170 -8.89 -1.58 -11.71
C ASN A 170 -8.67 -0.21 -12.34
N HIS A 171 -8.00 -0.18 -13.51
CA HIS A 171 -7.92 1.00 -14.36
C HIS A 171 -8.82 0.75 -15.57
N ASP A 172 -10.09 1.01 -15.41
CA ASP A 172 -11.09 0.97 -16.49
C ASP A 172 -11.93 2.27 -16.50
N GLU A 173 -12.69 2.47 -17.52
CA GLU A 173 -13.47 3.69 -17.75
C GLU A 173 -14.55 3.96 -16.68
N THR A 174 -14.85 2.98 -15.83
CA THR A 174 -15.90 3.05 -14.81
C THR A 174 -15.37 3.36 -13.41
N THR A 175 -14.04 3.44 -13.23
CA THR A 175 -13.39 3.61 -11.94
C THR A 175 -12.81 5.02 -11.77
N TYR A 176 -12.68 5.44 -10.50
CA TYR A 176 -12.09 6.74 -10.17
C TYR A 176 -10.56 6.62 -9.98
N GLU A 177 -9.85 7.69 -10.33
CA GLU A 177 -8.47 7.87 -9.90
C GLU A 177 -8.42 8.24 -8.42
N PHE A 178 -7.39 7.76 -7.73
CA PHE A 178 -7.15 8.15 -6.35
C PHE A 178 -6.60 9.57 -6.27
N ALA A 179 -7.01 10.33 -5.27
CA ALA A 179 -6.39 11.61 -4.99
C ALA A 179 -4.95 11.45 -4.44
N ASP A 180 -4.14 12.49 -4.61
CA ASP A 180 -2.74 12.54 -4.14
C ASP A 180 -2.59 12.16 -2.67
N LYS A 181 -3.50 12.63 -1.81
CA LYS A 181 -3.48 12.30 -0.38
C LYS A 181 -3.62 10.81 -0.08
N THR A 182 -4.24 10.04 -0.97
CA THR A 182 -4.36 8.58 -0.87
C THR A 182 -3.07 7.93 -1.34
N TYR A 183 -2.56 8.32 -2.51
CA TYR A 183 -1.28 7.84 -3.01
C TYR A 183 -0.11 8.10 -2.06
N ASP A 184 -0.04 9.28 -1.45
CA ASP A 184 1.05 9.64 -0.54
C ASP A 184 1.09 8.75 0.71
N ARG A 185 -0.07 8.26 1.17
CA ARG A 185 -0.21 7.44 2.39
C ARG A 185 -0.14 5.94 2.14
N ALA A 186 -0.55 5.50 0.97
CA ALA A 186 -0.62 4.08 0.62
C ALA A 186 0.72 3.54 0.10
N HIS A 187 0.96 2.26 0.27
CA HIS A 187 1.88 1.52 -0.59
C HIS A 187 1.15 1.16 -1.89
N LEU A 188 1.68 1.60 -3.02
CA LEU A 188 1.11 1.30 -4.34
C LEU A 188 1.89 0.18 -5.00
N MET A 189 1.19 -0.82 -5.51
CA MET A 189 1.79 -1.94 -6.20
C MET A 189 0.96 -2.31 -7.42
N THR A 190 1.60 -2.39 -8.59
CA THR A 190 0.95 -2.86 -9.81
C THR A 190 1.27 -4.33 -10.05
N LEU A 191 0.25 -5.17 -10.06
CA LEU A 191 0.40 -6.59 -10.37
C LEU A 191 0.29 -6.82 -11.89
N PRO A 192 1.39 -7.24 -12.54
CA PRO A 192 1.37 -7.51 -13.97
C PRO A 192 0.61 -8.82 -14.27
N ARG A 193 0.15 -8.96 -15.50
CA ARG A 193 -0.32 -10.26 -15.98
C ARG A 193 0.89 -11.17 -16.22
N HIS A 194 1.02 -12.20 -15.42
CA HIS A 194 2.02 -13.24 -15.64
C HIS A 194 1.52 -14.24 -16.71
N LYS A 195 2.36 -14.49 -17.71
CA LYS A 195 2.08 -15.48 -18.75
C LYS A 195 2.60 -16.87 -18.41
N HIS A 196 3.45 -16.95 -17.40
CA HIS A 196 4.07 -18.20 -16.97
C HIS A 196 3.18 -18.92 -15.96
N THR A 197 2.94 -20.18 -16.22
CA THR A 197 2.38 -21.12 -15.24
C THR A 197 3.53 -21.90 -14.62
N PHE A 198 3.42 -22.25 -13.36
CA PHE A 198 4.31 -23.18 -12.70
C PHE A 198 3.48 -24.21 -11.93
N GLU A 199 4.05 -25.37 -11.74
CA GLU A 199 3.44 -26.41 -10.92
C GLU A 199 3.93 -26.26 -9.47
N VAL A 200 3.04 -26.53 -8.53
CA VAL A 200 3.37 -26.58 -7.12
C VAL A 200 3.63 -28.00 -6.73
N ASP A 201 4.91 -28.39 -6.69
CA ASP A 201 5.34 -29.75 -6.35
C ASP A 201 4.96 -30.15 -4.93
N LYS A 202 4.88 -29.18 -4.02
CA LYS A 202 4.59 -29.40 -2.61
C LYS A 202 3.85 -28.24 -1.98
N THR A 203 2.66 -28.51 -1.48
CA THR A 203 1.95 -27.56 -0.63
C THR A 203 2.57 -27.54 0.77
N LEU A 204 2.85 -26.34 1.27
CA LEU A 204 3.33 -26.12 2.63
C LEU A 204 2.20 -25.53 3.46
N GLY A 205 1.92 -26.14 4.61
CA GLY A 205 0.94 -25.61 5.55
C GLY A 205 1.28 -24.18 6.03
N PRO A 206 0.32 -23.45 6.60
CA PRO A 206 0.56 -22.12 7.14
C PRO A 206 1.59 -22.18 8.26
N VAL A 207 2.32 -21.07 8.44
CA VAL A 207 3.11 -20.81 9.64
C VAL A 207 2.33 -19.82 10.49
N THR A 208 2.41 -19.93 11.78
CA THR A 208 1.79 -18.96 12.67
C THR A 208 2.85 -17.92 13.04
N PHE A 209 2.72 -16.72 12.48
CA PHE A 209 3.47 -15.55 12.91
C PHE A 209 2.58 -14.68 13.78
N SER A 210 3.10 -14.25 14.92
CA SER A 210 2.45 -13.19 15.69
C SER A 210 2.65 -11.84 15.02
N PHE A 211 1.72 -10.93 15.24
CA PHE A 211 1.86 -9.53 14.78
C PHE A 211 3.10 -8.89 15.42
N SER A 212 3.30 -9.09 16.72
CA SER A 212 4.46 -8.58 17.45
C SER A 212 5.79 -9.06 16.87
N SER A 213 5.92 -10.35 16.54
CA SER A 213 7.14 -10.88 15.89
C SER A 213 7.39 -10.28 14.50
N LEU A 214 6.31 -10.01 13.75
CA LEU A 214 6.43 -9.39 12.42
C LEU A 214 6.90 -7.92 12.53
N GLU A 215 6.33 -7.15 13.45
CA GLU A 215 6.75 -5.76 13.70
C GLU A 215 8.18 -5.69 14.23
N GLU A 216 8.57 -6.59 15.13
CA GLU A 216 9.94 -6.69 15.64
C GLU A 216 10.93 -6.94 14.49
N ALA A 217 10.62 -7.87 13.58
CA ALA A 217 11.44 -8.12 12.40
C ALA A 217 11.56 -6.90 11.47
N PHE A 218 10.48 -6.12 11.28
CA PHE A 218 10.52 -4.89 10.53
C PHE A 218 11.35 -3.80 11.20
N GLU A 219 11.28 -3.69 12.52
CA GLU A 219 12.08 -2.74 13.28
C GLU A 219 13.56 -3.12 13.31
N GLU A 220 13.89 -4.40 13.45
CA GLU A 220 15.27 -4.89 13.39
C GLU A 220 15.88 -4.63 12.01
N ALA A 221 15.15 -4.90 10.93
CA ALA A 221 15.56 -4.58 9.57
C ALA A 221 15.86 -3.07 9.44
N SER A 222 14.94 -2.22 9.91
CA SER A 222 15.09 -0.76 9.87
C SER A 222 16.31 -0.28 10.63
N LYS A 223 16.57 -0.81 11.83
CA LYS A 223 17.75 -0.49 12.62
C LYS A 223 19.05 -0.93 11.96
N LYS A 224 19.06 -2.16 11.40
CA LYS A 224 20.23 -2.76 10.75
C LYS A 224 20.70 -1.97 9.54
N HIS A 225 19.78 -1.42 8.77
CA HIS A 225 20.06 -0.74 7.50
C HIS A 225 19.89 0.79 7.57
N ALA A 226 19.71 1.36 8.77
CA ALA A 226 19.43 2.79 8.96
C ALA A 226 20.45 3.70 8.26
N ASP A 227 21.76 3.46 8.52
CA ASP A 227 22.85 4.28 7.95
C ASP A 227 22.92 4.16 6.43
N THR A 228 22.69 2.95 5.90
CA THR A 228 22.67 2.71 4.45
C THR A 228 21.56 3.51 3.77
N VAL A 229 20.36 3.50 4.33
CA VAL A 229 19.22 4.22 3.75
C VAL A 229 19.38 5.72 3.92
N ALA A 230 19.91 6.18 5.05
CA ALA A 230 20.21 7.60 5.27
C ALA A 230 21.24 8.13 4.25
N SER A 231 22.30 7.36 3.94
CA SER A 231 23.28 7.74 2.91
C SER A 231 22.61 7.88 1.54
N ILE A 232 21.71 6.96 1.17
CA ILE A 232 21.00 7.02 -0.11
C ILE A 232 20.08 8.24 -0.19
N ILE A 233 19.36 8.56 0.89
CA ILE A 233 18.51 9.74 0.95
C ILE A 233 19.36 11.00 0.76
N GLN A 234 20.52 11.09 1.41
CA GLN A 234 21.44 12.20 1.23
C GLN A 234 21.96 12.29 -0.20
N GLU A 235 22.37 11.16 -0.80
CA GLU A 235 22.82 11.12 -2.20
C GLU A 235 21.71 11.53 -3.18
N MET A 236 20.44 11.22 -2.88
CA MET A 236 19.28 11.66 -3.65
C MET A 236 19.06 13.17 -3.52
N ASP A 237 19.16 13.70 -2.30
CA ASP A 237 18.95 15.12 -2.03
C ASP A 237 20.04 16.00 -2.65
N ASP A 238 21.25 15.47 -2.78
CA ASP A 238 22.39 16.16 -3.39
C ASP A 238 22.50 15.90 -4.92
N SER A 239 21.53 15.22 -5.53
CA SER A 239 21.58 14.82 -6.95
C SER A 239 20.96 15.83 -7.90
N ASP A 240 21.51 15.91 -9.12
CA ASP A 240 20.91 16.66 -10.25
C ASP A 240 19.47 16.17 -10.55
N PHE A 241 19.17 14.91 -10.24
CA PHE A 241 17.84 14.35 -10.42
C PHE A 241 16.77 15.09 -9.59
N LEU A 242 17.06 15.43 -8.33
CA LEU A 242 16.14 16.24 -7.53
C LEU A 242 16.07 17.68 -8.05
N GLU A 243 17.19 18.25 -8.49
CA GLU A 243 17.23 19.61 -9.04
C GLU A 243 16.36 19.73 -10.30
N VAL A 244 16.44 18.77 -11.23
CA VAL A 244 15.59 18.72 -12.43
C VAL A 244 14.12 18.53 -12.06
N LEU A 245 13.80 17.64 -11.11
CA LEU A 245 12.42 17.43 -10.64
C LEU A 245 11.81 18.71 -10.05
N ASP A 246 12.57 19.44 -9.26
CA ASP A 246 12.10 20.68 -8.62
C ASP A 246 11.95 21.82 -9.65
N ASN A 247 12.98 22.05 -10.46
CA ASN A 247 13.02 23.16 -11.40
C ASN A 247 12.07 23.01 -12.59
N GLU A 248 12.00 21.82 -13.18
CA GLU A 248 11.24 21.61 -14.42
C GLU A 248 9.84 21.03 -14.17
N PHE A 249 9.66 20.30 -13.07
CA PHE A 249 8.37 19.65 -12.77
C PHE A 249 7.69 20.22 -11.54
N ASN A 250 8.35 21.08 -10.75
CA ASN A 250 7.85 21.55 -9.45
C ASN A 250 7.43 20.36 -8.56
N VAL A 251 8.22 19.29 -8.58
CA VAL A 251 8.01 18.05 -7.82
C VAL A 251 9.18 17.86 -6.88
N ASN A 252 8.84 17.70 -5.62
CA ASN A 252 9.79 17.41 -4.56
C ASN A 252 9.20 16.33 -3.64
N TRP A 253 10.02 15.71 -2.81
CA TRP A 253 9.58 14.81 -1.76
C TRP A 253 9.80 15.43 -0.38
N GLY A 254 9.07 14.97 0.58
CA GLY A 254 9.17 15.44 1.96
C GLY A 254 9.34 14.29 2.93
N ASN A 255 9.46 14.62 4.20
CA ASN A 255 9.73 13.71 5.32
C ASN A 255 8.85 12.43 5.35
N ARG A 256 7.68 12.43 4.71
CA ARG A 256 6.84 11.21 4.61
C ARG A 256 7.46 10.20 3.66
N PHE A 257 7.94 10.65 2.51
CA PHE A 257 8.59 9.78 1.53
C PHE A 257 9.87 9.17 2.12
N GLU A 258 10.71 9.97 2.78
CA GLU A 258 11.91 9.53 3.47
C GLU A 258 11.60 8.49 4.57
N ARG A 259 10.59 8.75 5.41
CA ARG A 259 10.13 7.76 6.40
C ARG A 259 9.64 6.46 5.76
N HIS A 260 9.01 6.54 4.59
CA HIS A 260 8.63 5.36 3.83
C HIS A 260 9.86 4.60 3.33
N LEU A 261 10.89 5.29 2.80
CA LEU A 261 12.15 4.66 2.40
C LEU A 261 12.84 3.96 3.56
N MET A 262 12.93 4.62 4.73
CA MET A 262 13.53 4.10 5.95
C MET A 262 12.85 2.83 6.51
N ARG A 263 11.63 2.56 6.08
CA ARG A 263 10.89 1.35 6.44
C ARG A 263 10.90 0.31 5.31
N PHE A 264 10.77 0.74 4.07
CA PHE A 264 10.58 -0.11 2.90
C PHE A 264 11.88 -0.78 2.44
N ILE A 265 12.94 0.02 2.23
CA ILE A 265 14.22 -0.47 1.71
C ILE A 265 14.84 -1.54 2.62
N PRO A 266 14.91 -1.35 3.97
CA PRO A 266 15.45 -2.36 4.86
C PRO A 266 14.76 -3.73 4.73
N VAL A 267 13.44 -3.74 4.66
CA VAL A 267 12.68 -4.99 4.55
C VAL A 267 12.87 -5.63 3.17
N MET A 268 13.00 -4.84 2.10
CA MET A 268 13.38 -5.37 0.79
C MET A 268 14.72 -6.09 0.84
N LEU A 269 15.71 -5.51 1.53
CA LEU A 269 17.04 -6.11 1.69
C LEU A 269 16.99 -7.42 2.49
N GLU A 270 16.27 -7.45 3.62
CA GLU A 270 16.09 -8.68 4.41
C GLU A 270 15.29 -9.76 3.66
N CYS A 271 14.44 -9.37 2.73
CA CYS A 271 13.77 -10.29 1.82
C CYS A 271 14.65 -10.76 0.65
N GLY A 272 15.94 -10.40 0.62
CA GLY A 272 16.90 -10.83 -0.40
C GLY A 272 16.83 -10.05 -1.72
N SER A 273 16.27 -8.86 -1.71
CA SER A 273 16.28 -7.92 -2.84
C SER A 273 17.49 -6.98 -2.76
N ASN A 274 17.52 -5.93 -3.56
CA ASN A 274 18.56 -4.91 -3.53
C ASN A 274 17.94 -3.50 -3.47
N ILE A 275 18.76 -2.52 -3.12
CA ILE A 275 18.35 -1.12 -2.94
C ILE A 275 17.81 -0.54 -4.24
N GLY A 276 18.47 -0.82 -5.38
CA GLY A 276 18.06 -0.30 -6.68
C GLY A 276 16.62 -0.70 -7.04
N ILE A 277 16.22 -1.97 -6.82
CA ILE A 277 14.85 -2.43 -7.06
C ILE A 277 13.86 -1.74 -6.12
N ALA A 278 14.25 -1.56 -4.85
CA ALA A 278 13.38 -0.92 -3.87
C ALA A 278 13.19 0.57 -4.18
N LEU A 279 14.27 1.29 -4.47
CA LEU A 279 14.23 2.71 -4.78
C LEU A 279 13.51 2.99 -6.10
N ASP A 280 13.80 2.20 -7.17
CA ASP A 280 13.08 2.28 -8.45
C ASP A 280 11.56 2.16 -8.27
N HIS A 281 11.13 1.18 -7.47
CA HIS A 281 9.70 1.03 -7.15
C HIS A 281 9.13 2.25 -6.43
N MET A 282 9.83 2.77 -5.43
CA MET A 282 9.36 3.90 -4.64
C MET A 282 9.31 5.20 -5.44
N LEU A 283 10.33 5.47 -6.26
CA LEU A 283 10.35 6.64 -7.15
C LEU A 283 9.25 6.55 -8.21
N ALA A 284 9.09 5.39 -8.86
CA ALA A 284 8.08 5.19 -9.89
C ALA A 284 6.66 5.39 -9.35
N THR A 285 6.38 4.89 -8.14
CA THR A 285 5.02 4.90 -7.58
C THR A 285 4.67 6.15 -6.78
N LYS A 286 5.67 6.89 -6.27
CA LYS A 286 5.44 8.04 -5.39
C LYS A 286 5.82 9.38 -6.03
N VAL A 287 6.88 9.41 -6.83
CA VAL A 287 7.46 10.64 -7.37
C VAL A 287 7.10 10.82 -8.85
N LEU A 288 7.35 9.80 -9.67
CA LEU A 288 7.20 9.88 -11.12
C LEU A 288 5.81 9.48 -11.64
N ARG A 289 4.89 9.12 -10.75
CA ARG A 289 3.54 8.68 -11.13
C ARG A 289 2.78 9.71 -11.96
N GLU A 290 1.79 9.23 -12.70
CA GLU A 290 0.88 10.06 -13.50
C GLU A 290 0.17 11.12 -12.64
N GLY A 291 0.06 12.34 -13.18
CA GLY A 291 -0.49 13.51 -12.50
C GLY A 291 0.50 14.22 -11.56
N LYS A 292 1.71 13.68 -11.34
CA LYS A 292 2.74 14.31 -10.52
C LYS A 292 3.94 14.77 -11.38
N ALA A 293 4.76 13.85 -11.89
CA ALA A 293 5.82 14.17 -12.84
C ALA A 293 5.44 13.81 -14.29
N THR A 294 4.70 12.73 -14.50
CA THR A 294 4.18 12.33 -15.80
C THR A 294 2.71 12.72 -15.98
N GLY A 295 2.20 12.75 -17.22
CA GLY A 295 0.81 13.14 -17.53
C GLY A 295 0.50 14.62 -17.38
N ARG A 296 1.50 15.49 -17.30
CA ARG A 296 1.34 16.94 -17.16
C ARG A 296 1.22 17.63 -18.51
N TYR A 297 0.44 18.70 -18.58
CA TYR A 297 0.30 19.53 -19.79
C TYR A 297 1.38 20.58 -19.93
N ASP A 298 1.99 21.00 -18.82
CA ASP A 298 2.97 22.08 -18.69
C ASP A 298 4.42 21.63 -18.86
N THR A 299 4.66 20.39 -19.23
CA THR A 299 5.97 19.81 -19.55
C THR A 299 5.98 19.31 -20.98
N ASP A 300 7.15 19.35 -21.62
CA ASP A 300 7.36 18.86 -22.99
C ASP A 300 8.31 17.65 -23.05
N GLY A 301 8.70 17.25 -24.26
CA GLY A 301 9.60 16.13 -24.47
C GLY A 301 11.00 16.38 -23.94
N GLU A 302 11.51 17.62 -24.06
CA GLU A 302 12.85 18.00 -23.59
C GLU A 302 12.95 17.90 -22.06
N ASN A 303 11.91 18.35 -21.32
CA ASN A 303 11.87 18.15 -19.86
C ASN A 303 11.95 16.66 -19.47
N ILE A 304 11.26 15.79 -20.22
CA ILE A 304 11.28 14.34 -19.93
C ILE A 304 12.66 13.74 -20.26
N ASP A 305 13.30 14.15 -21.35
CA ASP A 305 14.65 13.70 -21.71
C ASP A 305 15.67 14.13 -20.64
N ASN A 306 15.63 15.40 -20.19
CA ASN A 306 16.47 15.91 -19.10
C ASN A 306 16.30 15.08 -17.82
N LEU A 307 15.05 14.74 -17.49
CA LEU A 307 14.75 13.94 -16.30
C LEU A 307 15.27 12.51 -16.42
N ILE A 308 15.23 11.90 -17.62
CA ILE A 308 15.80 10.58 -17.89
C ILE A 308 17.30 10.61 -17.70
N GLU A 309 17.99 11.60 -18.32
CA GLU A 309 19.45 11.74 -18.21
C GLU A 309 19.89 11.95 -16.76
N ALA A 310 19.21 12.81 -16.01
CA ALA A 310 19.52 13.07 -14.61
C ALA A 310 19.28 11.82 -13.73
N LEU A 311 18.22 11.05 -13.98
CA LEU A 311 17.94 9.81 -13.27
C LEU A 311 19.02 8.73 -13.57
N GLU A 312 19.39 8.56 -14.83
CA GLU A 312 20.44 7.60 -15.20
C GLU A 312 21.79 7.98 -14.61
N SER A 313 22.15 9.29 -14.66
CA SER A 313 23.37 9.82 -14.04
C SER A 313 23.39 9.57 -12.52
N PHE A 314 22.29 9.87 -11.82
CA PHE A 314 22.18 9.57 -10.39
C PHE A 314 22.40 8.07 -10.12
N TRP A 315 21.79 7.20 -10.93
CA TRP A 315 21.89 5.75 -10.75
C TRP A 315 23.30 5.22 -10.98
N GLU A 316 24.02 5.77 -11.95
CA GLU A 316 25.40 5.39 -12.27
C GLU A 316 26.41 5.89 -11.21
N ASN A 317 26.19 7.09 -10.68
CA ASN A 317 27.06 7.70 -9.68
C ASN A 317 26.89 7.10 -8.27
N CYS A 318 25.71 6.61 -7.94
CA CYS A 318 25.42 6.00 -6.64
C CYS A 318 25.88 4.54 -6.60
N THR A 319 27.03 4.26 -5.97
CA THR A 319 27.64 2.93 -5.92
C THR A 319 26.79 1.86 -5.22
N SER A 320 25.85 2.28 -4.39
CA SER A 320 24.91 1.41 -3.65
C SER A 320 23.79 0.87 -4.53
N LEU A 321 23.50 1.52 -5.66
CA LEU A 321 22.44 1.12 -6.57
C LEU A 321 22.95 0.08 -7.58
N LYS A 322 22.24 -1.04 -7.67
CA LYS A 322 22.53 -2.12 -8.62
C LYS A 322 21.43 -2.23 -9.66
N GLY A 323 21.83 -2.45 -10.90
CA GLY A 323 20.91 -2.57 -12.04
C GLY A 323 20.53 -1.21 -12.60
N LYS A 324 19.38 -1.14 -13.28
CA LYS A 324 18.80 0.08 -13.84
C LYS A 324 17.45 0.39 -13.19
N PRO A 325 17.02 1.66 -13.17
CA PRO A 325 15.67 2.04 -12.67
C PRO A 325 14.60 1.72 -13.71
N GLU A 326 14.33 0.44 -13.94
CA GLU A 326 13.49 -0.05 -15.04
C GLU A 326 12.04 0.46 -14.97
N ALA A 327 11.46 0.55 -13.77
CA ALA A 327 10.08 1.01 -13.60
C ALA A 327 9.98 2.53 -13.87
N CYS A 328 10.94 3.31 -13.38
CA CYS A 328 11.04 4.75 -13.63
C CYS A 328 11.25 5.03 -15.12
N LEU A 329 12.25 4.39 -15.74
CA LEU A 329 12.56 4.57 -17.17
C LEU A 329 11.38 4.14 -18.05
N LYS A 330 10.65 3.09 -17.67
CA LYS A 330 9.46 2.69 -18.41
C LYS A 330 8.39 3.77 -18.39
N LEU A 331 8.13 4.38 -17.23
CA LEU A 331 7.15 5.47 -17.11
C LEU A 331 7.57 6.70 -17.93
N LEU A 332 8.80 7.15 -17.78
CA LEU A 332 9.32 8.33 -18.47
C LEU A 332 9.36 8.12 -20.00
N ASN A 333 9.82 6.97 -20.47
CA ASN A 333 9.81 6.65 -21.91
C ASN A 333 8.39 6.52 -22.49
N GLN A 334 7.40 6.08 -21.70
CA GLN A 334 6.01 6.09 -22.14
C GLN A 334 5.47 7.50 -22.26
N GLU A 335 5.83 8.37 -21.33
CA GLU A 335 5.45 9.79 -21.36
C GLU A 335 6.10 10.51 -22.53
N LEU A 336 7.41 10.32 -22.75
CA LEU A 336 8.13 10.88 -23.89
C LEU A 336 7.47 10.52 -25.23
N LYS A 337 7.05 9.25 -25.39
CA LYS A 337 6.31 8.83 -26.59
C LYS A 337 4.97 9.54 -26.74
N LYS A 338 4.24 9.80 -25.67
CA LYS A 338 2.99 10.57 -25.73
C LYS A 338 3.26 12.02 -26.18
N LYS A 339 4.29 12.66 -25.62
CA LYS A 339 4.69 14.04 -25.96
C LYS A 339 5.19 14.19 -27.39
N SER A 340 5.88 13.20 -27.94
CA SER A 340 6.37 13.22 -29.32
C SER A 340 5.28 13.00 -30.39
N GLN A 341 4.07 12.61 -29.99
CA GLN A 341 2.92 12.42 -30.89
C GLN A 341 1.94 13.59 -30.88
N THR A 342 2.15 14.54 -29.98
CA THR A 342 1.35 15.76 -29.81
C THR A 342 2.04 16.95 -30.46
#